data_1eaaf3138b91ad745fc995bc0f5ca36a
#
_entry.id   1eaaf3138b91ad745fc995bc0f5ca36a
#
_cell.length_a   1.000
_cell.length_b   1.000
_cell.length_c   1.000
_cell.angle_alpha   90.00
_cell.angle_beta   90.00
_cell.angle_gamma   90.00
#
_symmetry.space_group_name_H-M   'P 1'
#
loop_
_entity.id
_entity.type
_entity.pdbx_description
1 polymer ?
#
loop_
_entity_poly.entity_id
_entity_poly.type
_entity_poly.pdbx_seq_one_letter_code
_entity_poly.pdbx_strand_id
1 'polypeptide(L)'
;LSTSVGKKLDWLYDNVNKSNIAKAFFCKNIVLVLRMPKKIKRNSVGFHSVDKEGAGIYDNQKLHYINGRNMPNWVFDKYFSKTLTFEDFVNEDNEDIKAGIITLIKENEGNEGLIKFLDAIKVDEQIIHHANNYSETMILYKTKSKYSFLKDSKGNTDVSYAWLSMNCPSTGSNYLIDTCPTFTDVLECAKWHRPNQINSKIPYFWQSAN
;
A
#
# COMPACT_ATOMS: atom_id res chain seq x y z
N LEU A 1 -11.70 12.31 -54.94
CA LEU A 1 -12.27 11.80 -53.65
C LEU A 1 -11.36 12.05 -52.44
N SER A 2 -10.07 12.35 -52.67
CA SER A 2 -9.10 12.42 -51.56
C SER A 2 -9.11 13.73 -50.76
N THR A 3 -9.46 14.86 -51.31
CA THR A 3 -9.22 16.16 -50.67
C THR A 3 -10.22 16.54 -49.60
N SER A 4 -11.48 16.15 -49.70
CA SER A 4 -12.50 16.54 -48.70
C SER A 4 -12.52 15.58 -47.50
N VAL A 5 -12.29 14.29 -47.75
CA VAL A 5 -12.18 13.27 -46.66
C VAL A 5 -10.86 13.45 -45.90
N GLY A 6 -9.76 13.70 -46.61
CA GLY A 6 -8.47 13.99 -45.98
C GLY A 6 -8.53 15.19 -45.04
N LYS A 7 -9.09 16.32 -45.49
CA LYS A 7 -9.23 17.51 -44.63
C LYS A 7 -10.12 17.30 -43.41
N LYS A 8 -11.18 16.45 -43.52
CA LYS A 8 -12.01 16.08 -42.37
C LYS A 8 -11.29 15.20 -41.38
N LEU A 9 -10.45 14.27 -41.85
CA LEU A 9 -9.62 13.41 -41.00
C LEU A 9 -8.54 14.21 -40.29
N ASP A 10 -7.86 15.12 -41.00
CA ASP A 10 -6.85 16.01 -40.42
C ASP A 10 -7.48 16.91 -39.36
N TRP A 11 -8.64 17.51 -39.64
CA TRP A 11 -9.37 18.30 -38.67
C TRP A 11 -9.77 17.49 -37.44
N LEU A 12 -10.27 16.25 -37.63
CA LEU A 12 -10.63 15.36 -36.54
C LEU A 12 -9.40 14.99 -35.68
N TYR A 13 -8.31 14.61 -36.34
CA TYR A 13 -7.05 14.27 -35.69
C TYR A 13 -6.49 15.43 -34.85
N ASP A 14 -6.44 16.63 -35.43
CA ASP A 14 -6.00 17.84 -34.74
C ASP A 14 -6.89 18.17 -33.54
N ASN A 15 -8.19 18.05 -33.66
CA ASN A 15 -9.11 18.36 -32.58
C ASN A 15 -9.10 17.29 -31.49
N VAL A 16 -8.94 16.02 -31.83
CA VAL A 16 -8.77 14.94 -30.86
C VAL A 16 -7.49 15.12 -30.06
N ASN A 17 -6.38 15.42 -30.73
CA ASN A 17 -5.09 15.67 -30.06
C ASN A 17 -5.10 16.92 -29.18
N LYS A 18 -5.73 18.01 -29.63
CA LYS A 18 -5.86 19.27 -28.85
C LYS A 18 -6.83 19.14 -27.67
N SER A 19 -7.80 18.24 -27.74
CA SER A 19 -8.85 18.11 -26.72
C SER A 19 -8.52 17.13 -25.59
N ASN A 20 -7.32 16.55 -25.56
CA ASN A 20 -6.91 15.54 -24.58
C ASN A 20 -7.86 14.34 -24.50
N ILE A 21 -8.40 13.89 -25.62
CA ILE A 21 -9.29 12.75 -25.70
C ILE A 21 -8.46 11.47 -25.81
N ALA A 22 -8.59 10.58 -24.84
CA ALA A 22 -7.96 9.26 -24.87
C ALA A 22 -8.72 8.29 -25.77
N LYS A 23 -10.05 8.34 -25.73
CA LYS A 23 -10.92 7.45 -26.49
C LYS A 23 -12.32 8.07 -26.66
N ALA A 24 -12.94 7.84 -27.80
CA ALA A 24 -14.32 8.20 -28.04
C ALA A 24 -15.11 6.96 -28.46
N PHE A 25 -16.32 6.81 -27.91
CA PHE A 25 -17.29 5.78 -28.28
C PHE A 25 -18.49 6.46 -28.88
N PHE A 26 -18.82 6.11 -30.11
CA PHE A 26 -19.96 6.65 -30.85
C PHE A 26 -21.16 5.72 -30.68
N CYS A 27 -22.18 6.20 -30.01
CA CYS A 27 -23.48 5.56 -29.88
C CYS A 27 -24.49 6.30 -30.76
N LYS A 28 -25.68 5.72 -30.97
CA LYS A 28 -26.68 6.27 -31.90
C LYS A 28 -26.98 7.78 -31.71
N ASN A 29 -27.06 8.23 -30.48
CA ASN A 29 -27.41 9.63 -30.13
C ASN A 29 -26.46 10.28 -29.12
N ILE A 30 -25.38 9.59 -28.74
CA ILE A 30 -24.45 10.03 -27.68
C ILE A 30 -23.03 9.69 -28.10
N VAL A 31 -22.09 10.57 -27.81
CA VAL A 31 -20.66 10.29 -27.89
C VAL A 31 -20.10 10.28 -26.47
N LEU A 32 -19.60 9.14 -26.04
CA LEU A 32 -18.86 9.00 -24.79
C LEU A 32 -17.39 9.30 -25.03
N VAL A 33 -16.85 10.28 -24.33
CA VAL A 33 -15.46 10.70 -24.48
C VAL A 33 -14.69 10.43 -23.19
N LEU A 34 -13.65 9.63 -23.31
CA LEU A 34 -12.66 9.49 -22.24
C LEU A 34 -11.55 10.51 -22.46
N ARG A 35 -11.33 11.36 -21.48
CA ARG A 35 -10.24 12.34 -21.51
C ARG A 35 -8.98 11.75 -20.93
N MET A 36 -7.82 12.16 -21.46
CA MET A 36 -6.55 11.88 -20.82
C MET A 36 -6.39 12.73 -19.55
N PRO A 37 -5.76 12.20 -18.51
CA PRO A 37 -5.35 13.04 -17.39
C PRO A 37 -4.28 14.05 -17.85
N LYS A 38 -4.32 15.25 -17.28
CA LYS A 38 -3.33 16.30 -17.52
C LYS A 38 -1.94 15.90 -17.02
N LYS A 39 -1.90 15.13 -15.96
CA LYS A 39 -0.67 14.66 -15.33
C LYS A 39 -0.84 13.23 -14.82
N ILE A 40 0.18 12.43 -15.02
CA ILE A 40 0.24 11.05 -14.54
C ILE A 40 1.55 10.88 -13.78
N LYS A 41 1.47 10.34 -12.56
CA LYS A 41 2.61 9.92 -11.76
C LYS A 41 2.63 8.40 -11.68
N ARG A 42 3.79 7.80 -11.84
CA ARG A 42 3.99 6.34 -11.86
C ARG A 42 5.29 5.97 -11.17
N ASN A 43 5.31 4.74 -10.65
CA ASN A 43 6.53 4.01 -10.32
C ASN A 43 6.66 2.76 -11.20
N SER A 44 7.55 1.84 -10.86
CA SER A 44 7.76 0.58 -11.59
C SER A 44 6.56 -0.37 -11.55
N VAL A 45 5.66 -0.23 -10.57
CA VAL A 45 4.49 -1.09 -10.37
C VAL A 45 3.24 -0.54 -11.09
N GLY A 46 3.12 0.80 -11.27
CA GLY A 46 1.97 1.40 -11.92
C GLY A 46 1.71 2.85 -11.53
N PHE A 47 0.46 3.28 -11.56
CA PHE A 47 0.07 4.60 -11.06
C PHE A 47 0.42 4.71 -9.59
N HIS A 48 1.14 5.77 -9.20
CA HIS A 48 1.60 5.94 -7.84
C HIS A 48 1.83 7.40 -7.50
N SER A 49 1.31 7.82 -6.35
CA SER A 49 1.66 9.09 -5.72
C SER A 49 1.25 9.05 -4.25
N VAL A 50 2.13 9.54 -3.40
CA VAL A 50 1.89 9.72 -1.96
C VAL A 50 1.68 11.19 -1.58
N ASP A 51 1.57 12.08 -2.56
CA ASP A 51 1.28 13.49 -2.34
C ASP A 51 -0.22 13.83 -2.49
N LYS A 52 -0.59 15.03 -2.04
CA LYS A 52 -1.96 15.54 -2.07
C LYS A 52 -2.54 15.73 -3.48
N GLU A 53 -1.69 15.76 -4.50
CA GLU A 53 -2.16 15.98 -5.88
C GLU A 53 -2.72 14.71 -6.51
N GLY A 54 -2.29 13.53 -6.04
CA GLY A 54 -2.68 12.24 -6.60
C GLY A 54 -1.84 11.80 -7.79
N ALA A 55 -2.08 10.60 -8.27
CA ALA A 55 -1.36 9.96 -9.36
C ALA A 55 -1.93 10.25 -10.74
N GLY A 56 -3.22 10.55 -10.84
CA GLY A 56 -3.90 10.97 -12.07
C GLY A 56 -4.63 12.28 -11.84
N ILE A 57 -4.28 13.33 -12.59
CA ILE A 57 -4.85 14.68 -12.44
C ILE A 57 -5.66 14.99 -13.68
N TYR A 58 -6.97 15.18 -13.52
CA TYR A 58 -7.91 15.69 -14.50
C TYR A 58 -8.29 17.13 -14.16
N ASP A 59 -9.08 17.79 -15.00
CA ASP A 59 -9.50 19.19 -14.77
C ASP A 59 -10.15 19.39 -13.41
N ASN A 60 -11.10 18.50 -13.06
CA ASN A 60 -11.94 18.62 -11.87
C ASN A 60 -11.82 17.40 -10.93
N GLN A 61 -10.87 16.52 -11.17
CA GLN A 61 -10.76 15.28 -10.41
C GLN A 61 -9.30 14.88 -10.21
N LYS A 62 -9.00 14.46 -9.00
CA LYS A 62 -7.75 13.79 -8.63
C LYS A 62 -8.04 12.33 -8.39
N LEU A 63 -7.22 11.47 -8.94
CA LEU A 63 -7.27 10.04 -8.70
C LEU A 63 -6.05 9.63 -7.88
N HIS A 64 -6.31 9.03 -6.75
CA HIS A 64 -5.27 8.55 -5.86
C HIS A 64 -4.97 7.08 -6.12
N TYR A 65 -3.71 6.78 -6.39
CA TYR A 65 -3.20 5.43 -6.57
C TYR A 65 -1.90 5.25 -5.82
N ILE A 66 -1.77 4.12 -5.15
CA ILE A 66 -0.52 3.69 -4.51
C ILE A 66 -0.17 2.31 -5.07
N ASN A 67 0.99 2.19 -5.72
CA ASN A 67 1.47 0.95 -6.35
C ASN A 67 0.42 0.29 -7.27
N GLY A 68 -0.23 1.10 -8.12
CA GLY A 68 -1.26 0.65 -9.07
C GLY A 68 -2.64 0.40 -8.46
N ARG A 69 -2.80 0.46 -7.14
CA ARG A 69 -4.08 0.26 -6.44
C ARG A 69 -4.81 1.58 -6.27
N ASN A 70 -6.09 1.58 -6.60
CA ASN A 70 -6.94 2.76 -6.40
C ASN A 70 -7.18 2.99 -4.91
N MET A 71 -6.91 4.20 -4.45
CA MET A 71 -7.09 4.61 -3.07
C MET A 71 -8.28 5.56 -2.95
N PRO A 72 -9.16 5.37 -1.96
CA PRO A 72 -10.26 6.29 -1.73
C PRO A 72 -9.77 7.66 -1.25
N ASN A 73 -10.44 8.72 -1.68
CA ASN A 73 -10.06 10.10 -1.34
C ASN A 73 -9.97 10.34 0.16
N TRP A 74 -10.84 9.69 0.96
CA TRP A 74 -10.87 9.90 2.41
C TRP A 74 -9.53 9.58 3.10
N VAL A 75 -8.76 8.61 2.56
CA VAL A 75 -7.43 8.28 3.10
C VAL A 75 -6.50 9.48 2.98
N PHE A 76 -6.44 10.08 1.80
CA PHE A 76 -5.58 11.24 1.53
C PHE A 76 -6.09 12.48 2.27
N ASP A 77 -7.40 12.71 2.28
CA ASP A 77 -8.01 13.82 2.98
C ASP A 77 -7.70 13.77 4.48
N LYS A 78 -7.92 12.62 5.12
CA LYS A 78 -7.59 12.44 6.53
C LYS A 78 -6.09 12.50 6.81
N TYR A 79 -5.24 11.90 5.97
CA TYR A 79 -3.80 11.94 6.15
C TYR A 79 -3.27 13.38 6.09
N PHE A 80 -3.61 14.14 5.06
CA PHE A 80 -3.12 15.51 4.89
C PHE A 80 -3.78 16.53 5.83
N SER A 81 -4.97 16.26 6.35
CA SER A 81 -5.56 17.04 7.44
C SER A 81 -5.08 16.62 8.84
N LYS A 82 -4.22 15.58 8.93
CA LYS A 82 -3.73 15.03 10.19
C LYS A 82 -4.82 14.47 11.11
N THR A 83 -5.89 13.97 10.49
CA THR A 83 -7.03 13.34 11.20
C THR A 83 -7.13 11.84 10.94
N LEU A 84 -6.19 11.26 10.19
CA LEU A 84 -6.11 9.82 10.00
C LEU A 84 -5.66 9.17 11.31
N THR A 85 -6.45 8.21 11.79
CA THR A 85 -6.23 7.54 13.07
C THR A 85 -5.89 6.06 12.88
N PHE A 86 -5.30 5.45 13.91
CA PHE A 86 -5.09 4.00 13.95
C PHE A 86 -6.42 3.23 13.89
N GLU A 87 -7.49 3.76 14.49
CA GLU A 87 -8.82 3.17 14.43
C GLU A 87 -9.38 3.13 12.99
N ASP A 88 -9.17 4.19 12.21
CA ASP A 88 -9.53 4.20 10.77
C ASP A 88 -8.84 3.08 10.01
N PHE A 89 -7.56 2.84 10.32
CA PHE A 89 -6.77 1.77 9.70
C PHE A 89 -7.27 0.37 10.09
N VAL A 90 -7.57 0.14 11.35
CA VAL A 90 -8.01 -1.18 11.84
C VAL A 90 -9.40 -1.52 11.36
N ASN A 91 -10.31 -0.53 11.33
CA ASN A 91 -11.70 -0.70 10.90
C ASN A 91 -11.87 -0.75 9.37
N GLU A 92 -10.80 -0.52 8.59
CA GLU A 92 -10.85 -0.70 7.13
C GLU A 92 -10.83 -2.21 6.81
N ASP A 93 -11.83 -2.68 6.07
CA ASP A 93 -11.94 -4.10 5.71
C ASP A 93 -11.08 -4.48 4.50
N ASN A 94 -10.70 -3.50 3.69
CA ASN A 94 -9.95 -3.71 2.46
C ASN A 94 -8.44 -3.69 2.71
N GLU A 95 -7.81 -4.85 2.60
CA GLU A 95 -6.37 -5.02 2.81
C GLU A 95 -5.50 -4.22 1.83
N ASP A 96 -5.98 -3.95 0.61
CA ASP A 96 -5.28 -3.08 -0.35
C ASP A 96 -5.26 -1.62 0.11
N ILE A 97 -6.34 -1.16 0.74
CA ILE A 97 -6.41 0.18 1.33
C ILE A 97 -5.51 0.27 2.55
N LYS A 98 -5.51 -0.74 3.43
CA LYS A 98 -4.57 -0.82 4.57
C LYS A 98 -3.11 -0.76 4.10
N ALA A 99 -2.75 -1.58 3.11
CA ALA A 99 -1.40 -1.57 2.54
C ALA A 99 -1.04 -0.21 1.93
N GLY A 100 -2.01 0.47 1.32
CA GLY A 100 -1.86 1.82 0.81
C GLY A 100 -1.62 2.85 1.92
N ILE A 101 -2.36 2.78 3.04
CA ILE A 101 -2.16 3.66 4.22
C ILE A 101 -0.74 3.48 4.77
N ILE A 102 -0.28 2.25 4.96
CA ILE A 102 1.09 1.95 5.41
C ILE A 102 2.13 2.57 4.45
N THR A 103 1.94 2.38 3.15
CA THR A 103 2.84 2.94 2.14
C THR A 103 2.84 4.47 2.16
N LEU A 104 1.66 5.09 2.24
CA LEU A 104 1.49 6.55 2.30
C LEU A 104 2.25 7.16 3.48
N ILE A 105 2.11 6.58 4.66
CA ILE A 105 2.78 7.05 5.86
C ILE A 105 4.29 6.79 5.77
N LYS A 106 4.69 5.58 5.37
CA LYS A 106 6.09 5.19 5.30
C LYS A 106 6.89 6.02 4.29
N GLU A 107 6.33 6.32 3.13
CA GLU A 107 7.01 7.12 2.11
C GLU A 107 7.09 8.60 2.47
N ASN A 108 6.12 9.14 3.21
CA ASN A 108 6.13 10.53 3.64
C ASN A 108 6.87 10.79 4.97
N GLU A 109 6.81 9.85 5.92
CA GLU A 109 7.26 10.05 7.30
C GLU A 109 8.33 9.02 7.75
N GLY A 110 8.67 8.06 6.89
CA GLY A 110 9.62 7.00 7.22
C GLY A 110 9.05 5.95 8.19
N ASN A 111 9.93 5.05 8.65
CA ASN A 111 9.54 4.01 9.61
C ASN A 111 9.13 4.60 10.98
N GLU A 112 9.74 5.70 11.40
CA GLU A 112 9.39 6.36 12.67
C GLU A 112 7.97 6.91 12.64
N GLY A 113 7.57 7.55 11.54
CA GLY A 113 6.19 8.02 11.34
C GLY A 113 5.20 6.88 11.36
N LEU A 114 5.55 5.76 10.73
CA LEU A 114 4.69 4.57 10.73
C LEU A 114 4.55 3.98 12.15
N ILE A 115 5.64 3.80 12.89
CA ILE A 115 5.61 3.30 14.28
C ILE A 115 4.76 4.22 15.17
N LYS A 116 4.90 5.53 14.98
CA LYS A 116 4.11 6.53 15.70
C LYS A 116 2.61 6.43 15.35
N PHE A 117 2.29 6.30 14.06
CA PHE A 117 0.91 6.14 13.60
C PHE A 117 0.26 4.89 14.18
N LEU A 118 0.99 3.78 14.21
CA LEU A 118 0.55 2.52 14.77
C LEU A 118 0.52 2.52 16.31
N ASP A 119 0.91 3.60 16.97
CA ASP A 119 1.09 3.70 18.44
C ASP A 119 1.92 2.53 18.99
N ALA A 120 2.95 2.15 18.25
CA ALA A 120 3.71 0.94 18.50
C ALA A 120 5.00 1.20 19.28
N ILE A 121 5.37 0.24 20.12
CA ILE A 121 6.66 0.17 20.78
C ILE A 121 7.39 -1.11 20.36
N LYS A 122 8.72 -1.02 20.33
CA LYS A 122 9.56 -2.19 20.19
C LYS A 122 9.51 -3.02 21.46
N VAL A 123 9.11 -4.29 21.33
CA VAL A 123 9.02 -5.25 22.44
C VAL A 123 10.26 -6.12 22.47
N ASP A 124 10.71 -6.61 21.32
CA ASP A 124 11.87 -7.46 21.20
C ASP A 124 12.56 -7.26 19.84
N GLU A 125 13.86 -7.55 19.78
CA GLU A 125 14.67 -7.47 18.56
C GLU A 125 15.70 -8.62 18.57
N GLN A 126 15.72 -9.39 17.49
CA GLN A 126 16.67 -10.48 17.35
C GLN A 126 17.28 -10.50 15.95
N ILE A 127 18.56 -10.89 15.88
CA ILE A 127 19.23 -11.19 14.62
C ILE A 127 19.05 -12.65 14.34
N ILE A 128 18.37 -12.97 13.26
CA ILE A 128 18.16 -14.33 12.78
C ILE A 128 19.22 -14.66 11.73
N HIS A 129 20.02 -15.66 12.02
CA HIS A 129 21.05 -16.18 11.11
C HIS A 129 20.49 -17.34 10.28
N HIS A 130 20.58 -17.23 8.98
CA HIS A 130 20.15 -18.25 8.03
C HIS A 130 21.33 -19.09 7.53
N ALA A 131 21.06 -20.31 7.09
CA ALA A 131 22.07 -21.28 6.68
C ALA A 131 22.93 -20.84 5.48
N ASN A 132 22.48 -19.87 4.69
CA ASN A 132 23.20 -19.31 3.55
C ASN A 132 24.05 -18.05 3.89
N ASN A 133 24.44 -17.91 5.16
CA ASN A 133 25.14 -16.73 5.70
C ASN A 133 24.35 -15.40 5.57
N TYR A 134 23.07 -15.46 5.29
CA TYR A 134 22.20 -14.31 5.37
C TYR A 134 21.77 -14.09 6.82
N SER A 135 21.80 -12.84 7.25
CA SER A 135 21.28 -12.46 8.57
C SER A 135 20.26 -11.36 8.39
N GLU A 136 19.14 -11.48 9.06
CA GLU A 136 18.14 -10.44 9.11
C GLU A 136 17.84 -10.02 10.54
N THR A 137 17.59 -8.72 10.74
CA THR A 137 17.07 -8.23 12.01
C THR A 137 15.56 -8.26 11.95
N MET A 138 14.96 -9.00 12.87
CA MET A 138 13.51 -9.01 13.07
C MET A 138 13.18 -8.23 14.34
N ILE A 139 12.09 -7.47 14.30
CA ILE A 139 11.65 -6.64 15.41
C ILE A 139 10.18 -6.89 15.66
N LEU A 140 9.84 -7.23 16.91
CA LEU A 140 8.46 -7.31 17.37
C LEU A 140 8.01 -5.95 17.90
N TYR A 141 6.95 -5.43 17.29
CA TYR A 141 6.25 -4.22 17.75
C TYR A 141 4.90 -4.58 18.31
N LYS A 142 4.46 -3.83 19.33
CA LYS A 142 3.08 -3.85 19.83
C LYS A 142 2.59 -2.44 20.04
N THR A 143 1.27 -2.25 19.93
CA THR A 143 0.68 -0.98 20.37
C THR A 143 0.89 -0.78 21.86
N LYS A 144 1.13 0.46 22.26
CA LYS A 144 1.21 0.83 23.69
C LYS A 144 -0.11 0.60 24.37
N SER A 145 -1.19 1.00 23.70
CA SER A 145 -2.53 0.93 24.20
C SER A 145 -3.19 -0.40 23.83
N LYS A 146 -4.17 -0.78 24.60
CA LYS A 146 -5.12 -1.84 24.27
C LYS A 146 -6.38 -1.18 23.71
N TYR A 147 -7.00 -1.84 22.73
CA TYR A 147 -8.15 -1.29 22.04
C TYR A 147 -9.36 -2.21 22.18
N SER A 148 -10.49 -1.66 22.66
CA SER A 148 -11.72 -2.40 22.89
C SER A 148 -12.40 -2.90 21.61
N PHE A 149 -12.11 -2.25 20.47
CA PHE A 149 -12.59 -2.68 19.15
C PHE A 149 -11.79 -3.84 18.56
N LEU A 150 -10.60 -4.15 19.11
CA LEU A 150 -9.84 -5.33 18.71
C LEU A 150 -10.30 -6.55 19.50
N LYS A 151 -10.27 -7.71 18.83
CA LYS A 151 -10.54 -9.01 19.45
C LYS A 151 -9.40 -9.96 19.12
N ASP A 152 -8.99 -10.72 20.12
CA ASP A 152 -8.07 -11.84 19.89
C ASP A 152 -8.80 -13.06 19.29
N SER A 153 -8.06 -14.12 18.98
CA SER A 153 -8.63 -15.37 18.45
C SER A 153 -9.61 -16.07 19.38
N LYS A 154 -9.67 -15.69 20.67
CA LYS A 154 -10.60 -16.20 21.69
C LYS A 154 -11.79 -15.27 21.90
N GLY A 155 -11.85 -14.14 21.18
CA GLY A 155 -12.90 -13.14 21.31
C GLY A 155 -12.74 -12.18 22.49
N ASN A 156 -11.59 -12.20 23.19
CA ASN A 156 -11.32 -11.20 24.22
C ASN A 156 -11.11 -9.83 23.59
N THR A 157 -11.69 -8.80 24.18
CA THR A 157 -11.48 -7.39 23.85
C THR A 157 -10.33 -6.79 24.65
N ASP A 158 -10.00 -5.54 24.39
CA ASP A 158 -8.90 -4.83 25.06
C ASP A 158 -7.53 -5.49 24.87
N VAL A 159 -7.25 -5.89 23.65
CA VAL A 159 -5.95 -6.45 23.24
C VAL A 159 -5.07 -5.41 22.53
N SER A 160 -3.77 -5.58 22.65
CA SER A 160 -2.82 -4.82 21.84
C SER A 160 -2.78 -5.38 20.43
N TYR A 161 -2.47 -4.57 19.44
CA TYR A 161 -2.11 -5.04 18.12
C TYR A 161 -0.60 -5.31 18.06
N ALA A 162 -0.17 -6.30 17.28
CA ALA A 162 1.23 -6.69 17.21
C ALA A 162 1.69 -6.91 15.76
N TRP A 163 2.92 -6.52 15.47
CA TRP A 163 3.55 -6.67 14.16
C TRP A 163 4.96 -7.23 14.28
N LEU A 164 5.32 -8.10 13.35
CA LEU A 164 6.69 -8.50 13.13
C LEU A 164 7.26 -7.74 11.94
N SER A 165 8.32 -6.96 12.19
CA SER A 165 9.12 -6.34 11.13
C SER A 165 10.23 -7.28 10.71
N MET A 166 10.38 -7.45 9.40
CA MET A 166 11.43 -8.28 8.81
C MET A 166 11.90 -7.69 7.48
N ASN A 167 13.09 -8.04 7.04
CA ASN A 167 13.62 -7.63 5.75
C ASN A 167 13.46 -8.76 4.73
N CYS A 168 13.06 -8.41 3.52
CA CYS A 168 13.08 -9.36 2.42
C CYS A 168 14.53 -9.61 1.98
N PRO A 169 15.01 -10.86 1.98
CA PRO A 169 16.38 -11.17 1.59
C PRO A 169 16.71 -10.81 0.15
N SER A 170 15.73 -10.88 -0.75
CA SER A 170 15.93 -10.65 -2.18
C SER A 170 15.86 -9.17 -2.58
N THR A 171 15.08 -8.35 -1.85
CA THR A 171 14.86 -6.94 -2.21
C THR A 171 15.43 -5.96 -1.19
N GLY A 172 15.80 -6.42 0.00
CA GLY A 172 16.17 -5.58 1.14
C GLY A 172 15.01 -4.75 1.70
N SER A 173 13.80 -4.91 1.15
CA SER A 173 12.62 -4.18 1.61
C SER A 173 12.20 -4.63 3.00
N ASN A 174 11.84 -3.68 3.85
CA ASN A 174 11.29 -3.96 5.18
C ASN A 174 9.78 -4.15 5.11
N TYR A 175 9.30 -5.23 5.71
CA TYR A 175 7.89 -5.60 5.82
C TYR A 175 7.43 -5.58 7.26
N LEU A 176 6.19 -5.16 7.47
CA LEU A 176 5.46 -5.32 8.70
C LEU A 176 4.32 -6.30 8.44
N ILE A 177 4.28 -7.38 9.18
CA ILE A 177 3.20 -8.38 9.11
C ILE A 177 2.50 -8.49 10.46
N ASP A 178 1.19 -8.61 10.41
CA ASP A 178 0.39 -8.81 11.62
C ASP A 178 0.76 -10.11 12.30
N THR A 179 0.82 -10.10 13.62
CA THR A 179 1.15 -11.28 14.41
C THR A 179 0.27 -11.38 15.65
N CYS A 180 0.31 -12.54 16.32
CA CYS A 180 -0.49 -12.75 17.51
C CYS A 180 -0.07 -11.79 18.64
N PRO A 181 -1.00 -11.05 19.25
CA PRO A 181 -0.68 -10.08 20.29
C PRO A 181 -0.15 -10.71 21.60
N THR A 182 -0.28 -12.03 21.77
CA THR A 182 0.22 -12.73 22.95
C THR A 182 1.73 -13.00 22.92
N PHE A 183 2.34 -12.98 21.73
CA PHE A 183 3.77 -13.22 21.61
C PHE A 183 4.60 -12.15 22.31
N THR A 184 5.68 -12.57 22.97
CA THR A 184 6.55 -11.69 23.76
C THR A 184 7.95 -11.58 23.19
N ASP A 185 8.32 -12.47 22.27
CA ASP A 185 9.62 -12.46 21.61
C ASP A 185 9.51 -12.71 20.10
N VAL A 186 10.55 -12.27 19.38
CA VAL A 186 10.66 -12.38 17.93
C VAL A 186 10.71 -13.83 17.46
N LEU A 187 11.40 -14.71 18.20
CA LEU A 187 11.57 -16.11 17.78
C LEU A 187 10.25 -16.88 17.81
N GLU A 188 9.40 -16.60 18.81
CA GLU A 188 8.05 -17.14 18.91
C GLU A 188 7.18 -16.69 17.73
N CYS A 189 7.18 -15.40 17.42
CA CYS A 189 6.51 -14.83 16.26
C CYS A 189 6.98 -15.48 14.96
N ALA A 190 8.28 -15.54 14.78
CA ALA A 190 8.87 -16.07 13.57
C ALA A 190 8.54 -17.58 13.37
N LYS A 191 8.54 -18.37 14.43
CA LYS A 191 8.09 -19.77 14.40
C LYS A 191 6.61 -19.91 14.05
N TRP A 192 5.77 -19.01 14.53
CA TRP A 192 4.34 -19.03 14.24
C TRP A 192 4.06 -18.73 12.76
N HIS A 193 4.71 -17.73 12.19
CA HIS A 193 4.58 -17.41 10.77
C HIS A 193 5.21 -18.47 9.86
N ARG A 194 6.25 -19.18 10.35
CA ARG A 194 7.10 -20.05 9.53
C ARG A 194 7.55 -21.28 10.31
N PRO A 195 6.61 -22.16 10.70
CA PRO A 195 6.88 -23.27 11.63
C PRO A 195 7.96 -24.26 11.13
N ASN A 196 8.17 -24.35 9.82
CA ASN A 196 9.08 -25.32 9.21
C ASN A 196 10.48 -24.77 8.88
N GLN A 197 10.74 -23.47 9.11
CA GLN A 197 11.94 -22.81 8.60
C GLN A 197 12.94 -22.39 9.69
N ILE A 198 12.48 -22.15 10.91
CA ILE A 198 13.32 -21.61 12.00
C ILE A 198 14.01 -22.70 12.83
N ASN A 199 13.51 -23.92 12.83
CA ASN A 199 14.11 -25.05 13.55
C ASN A 199 14.94 -25.97 12.67
N SER A 200 15.06 -25.74 11.39
CA SER A 200 15.77 -26.60 10.48
C SER A 200 17.01 -25.89 9.95
N LYS A 201 18.09 -26.63 9.79
CA LYS A 201 19.27 -26.22 9.02
C LYS A 201 18.96 -25.99 7.52
N ILE A 202 17.69 -25.84 7.17
CA ILE A 202 17.20 -25.64 5.80
C ILE A 202 17.26 -24.16 5.48
N PRO A 203 17.90 -23.78 4.37
CA PRO A 203 17.96 -22.38 3.94
C PRO A 203 16.57 -21.84 3.71
N TYR A 204 16.37 -20.60 4.15
CA TYR A 204 15.15 -19.85 3.99
C TYR A 204 15.00 -19.39 2.54
N PHE A 205 14.00 -19.88 1.83
CA PHE A 205 13.59 -19.36 0.53
C PHE A 205 12.25 -18.63 0.69
N TRP A 206 12.23 -17.35 0.38
CA TRP A 206 10.98 -16.64 0.15
C TRP A 206 10.27 -17.27 -1.06
N GLN A 207 9.16 -17.93 -0.82
CA GLN A 207 8.18 -18.06 -1.90
C GLN A 207 7.44 -16.73 -1.95
N SER A 208 7.62 -15.99 -3.04
CA SER A 208 6.77 -14.86 -3.35
C SER A 208 5.33 -15.35 -3.32
N ALA A 209 4.51 -14.82 -2.42
CA ALA A 209 3.08 -14.94 -2.56
C ALA A 209 2.71 -14.26 -3.88
N ASN A 210 2.24 -15.04 -4.85
CA ASN A 210 1.65 -14.56 -6.08
C ASN A 210 0.34 -13.85 -5.78
#